data_22ec4deb5e1ae9c0cca21679675d27a5
#
_entry.id   22ec4deb5e1ae9c0cca21679675d27a5
#
_cell.length_a   1.000
_cell.length_b   1.000
_cell.length_c   1.000
_cell.angle_alpha   90.00
_cell.angle_beta   90.00
_cell.angle_gamma   90.00
#
_symmetry.space_group_name_H-M   'P 1'
#
loop_
_entity.id
_entity.type
_entity.pdbx_description
1 polymer ?
#
loop_
_entity_poly.entity_id
_entity_poly.type
_entity_poly.pdbx_seq_one_letter_code
_entity_poly.pdbx_strand_id
1 'polypeptide(L)'
;MNKKIVLCIAALLIVFSVIMYLFSDSYALFTTSSEANGSITVPENNYCLNHGFDRLSDCILVMENYSNSVEDAKEYISSKGNGTFSQMAPTITYRETTTEVSNSNGVLSTTAHFTLGSGYTFNSSTGMFTLTNYTNNDLSDQYIDYYTCGATNGTSITCSTMYQVKAYTVSTSSNGTTTYRITSAVRHNYRAVDALDSEIGLYASSDNDGSTYYYRGNVKNNYVSFAGYIWRVIRVNGNGSVRMIYSGKSTSDTGSSVTIGNSAYNSKNYDPTYVGYMYSEDFALNTSSNSATSYYSFSENVRYYFGTGYVFDEASKTFHLSGDTIFGTWEEVHDQAISQYPYTCFSTSSTGSCTVMKNVTRYSNPYTATVKLISNNSISYEATLNNTTSSTIKGVLDTWYFNNILNKTDSSGKSYASYLSDEVFCSDRSLNSGSGYLLSPTSTYGAYRRIYQQKVPALQCSQDVDKFTVSDTKGNGKLTYPIGLLTIDEASMAGGLYNSVNTQYYLYTGQTYWTMSPSFFHSVVAYARVWYVDSTGTLYHWNAASSSSFGVRPVVNLSADVLISGGDGTSQNPYVIMS
;
A
#
# COMPACT_ATOMS: atom_id res chain seq x y z
N MET A 1 45.15 -1.17 -58.10
CA MET A 1 44.10 -1.06 -57.09
C MET A 1 42.86 -0.43 -57.75
N ASN A 2 41.75 -1.13 -57.67
CA ASN A 2 40.55 -0.81 -58.45
C ASN A 2 39.93 0.52 -57.96
N LYS A 3 39.71 1.51 -58.84
CA LYS A 3 39.18 2.86 -58.49
C LYS A 3 37.91 2.80 -57.60
N LYS A 4 37.10 1.75 -57.75
CA LYS A 4 35.91 1.51 -56.92
C LYS A 4 36.27 1.18 -55.46
N ILE A 5 37.35 0.47 -55.19
CA ILE A 5 37.82 0.14 -53.84
C ILE A 5 38.35 1.39 -53.12
N VAL A 6 39.08 2.25 -53.86
CA VAL A 6 39.58 3.52 -53.28
C VAL A 6 38.43 4.46 -52.92
N LEU A 7 37.35 4.50 -53.73
CA LEU A 7 36.19 5.33 -53.46
C LEU A 7 35.40 4.82 -52.25
N CYS A 8 35.26 3.48 -52.07
CA CYS A 8 34.61 2.90 -50.90
C CYS A 8 35.39 3.14 -49.59
N ILE A 9 36.73 3.08 -49.64
CA ILE A 9 37.56 3.37 -48.47
C ILE A 9 37.50 4.86 -48.10
N ALA A 10 37.49 5.75 -49.09
CA ALA A 10 37.35 7.20 -48.87
C ALA A 10 35.96 7.54 -48.26
N ALA A 11 34.88 6.89 -48.74
CA ALA A 11 33.54 7.07 -48.20
C ALA A 11 33.43 6.56 -46.76
N LEU A 12 34.03 5.40 -46.43
CA LEU A 12 34.09 4.85 -45.08
C LEU A 12 34.87 5.76 -44.12
N LEU A 13 35.97 6.36 -44.55
CA LEU A 13 36.75 7.28 -43.73
C LEU A 13 36.00 8.60 -43.47
N ILE A 14 35.23 9.08 -44.44
CA ILE A 14 34.39 10.28 -44.25
C ILE A 14 33.24 9.98 -43.28
N VAL A 15 32.59 8.83 -43.40
CA VAL A 15 31.53 8.43 -42.46
C VAL A 15 32.11 8.24 -41.03
N PHE A 16 33.29 7.66 -40.89
CA PHE A 16 33.95 7.48 -39.61
C PHE A 16 34.37 8.81 -38.98
N SER A 17 34.87 9.79 -39.79
CA SER A 17 35.20 11.13 -39.28
C SER A 17 33.95 11.93 -38.89
N VAL A 18 32.83 11.79 -39.61
CA VAL A 18 31.55 12.41 -39.23
C VAL A 18 31.00 11.80 -37.94
N ILE A 19 31.10 10.49 -37.79
CA ILE A 19 30.69 9.80 -36.54
C ILE A 19 31.58 10.27 -35.39
N MET A 20 32.90 10.34 -35.56
CA MET A 20 33.83 10.83 -34.53
C MET A 20 33.59 12.30 -34.20
N TYR A 21 33.22 13.12 -35.19
CA TYR A 21 32.87 14.54 -34.96
C TYR A 21 31.55 14.67 -34.17
N LEU A 22 30.53 13.88 -34.48
CA LEU A 22 29.29 13.85 -33.74
C LEU A 22 29.47 13.33 -32.29
N PHE A 23 30.39 12.42 -32.06
CA PHE A 23 30.76 11.99 -30.72
C PHE A 23 31.65 12.99 -29.98
N SER A 24 32.51 13.75 -30.66
CA SER A 24 33.32 14.78 -30.01
C SER A 24 32.49 16.00 -29.57
N ASP A 25 31.47 16.38 -30.35
CA ASP A 25 30.52 17.44 -29.93
C ASP A 25 29.64 17.02 -28.76
N SER A 26 29.31 15.72 -28.66
CA SER A 26 28.62 15.20 -27.48
C SER A 26 29.51 15.22 -26.21
N TYR A 27 30.83 15.04 -26.37
CA TYR A 27 31.77 15.17 -25.25
C TYR A 27 32.09 16.65 -24.92
N ALA A 28 32.08 17.55 -25.89
CA ALA A 28 32.32 18.97 -25.67
C ALA A 28 31.13 19.70 -25.01
N LEU A 29 29.91 19.18 -25.14
CA LEU A 29 28.73 19.75 -24.47
C LEU A 29 28.76 19.57 -22.95
N PHE A 30 29.57 18.65 -22.43
CA PHE A 30 29.76 18.43 -20.98
C PHE A 30 30.94 19.20 -20.39
N THR A 31 31.76 19.89 -21.19
CA THR A 31 32.96 20.59 -20.72
C THR A 31 32.89 22.12 -20.75
N THR A 32 31.78 22.71 -21.18
CA THR A 32 31.57 24.16 -21.12
C THR A 32 30.38 24.50 -20.22
N SER A 33 30.53 24.29 -18.91
CA SER A 33 29.68 24.94 -17.92
C SER A 33 30.48 26.10 -17.31
N SER A 34 29.91 27.28 -17.43
CA SER A 34 30.29 28.53 -16.82
C SER A 34 30.76 28.38 -15.37
N GLU A 35 31.81 29.11 -15.03
CA GLU A 35 32.27 29.38 -13.67
C GLU A 35 31.14 30.01 -12.84
N ALA A 36 30.33 29.16 -12.18
CA ALA A 36 29.63 29.55 -10.98
C ALA A 36 30.48 29.06 -9.82
N ASN A 37 30.98 29.98 -9.00
CA ASN A 37 31.70 29.70 -7.75
C ASN A 37 30.80 29.03 -6.72
N GLY A 38 30.56 27.79 -6.91
CA GLY A 38 30.07 26.78 -5.99
C GLY A 38 30.64 25.47 -6.51
N SER A 39 31.47 24.80 -5.75
CA SER A 39 31.99 23.50 -6.13
C SER A 39 30.80 22.51 -6.27
N ILE A 40 30.28 22.39 -7.49
CA ILE A 40 29.49 21.24 -7.85
C ILE A 40 30.50 20.11 -7.99
N THR A 41 30.72 19.36 -6.93
CA THR A 41 31.34 18.05 -7.03
C THR A 41 30.42 17.22 -7.89
N VAL A 42 30.74 16.99 -9.15
CA VAL A 42 30.17 15.92 -9.96
C VAL A 42 30.51 14.63 -9.20
N PRO A 43 29.53 13.84 -8.71
CA PRO A 43 29.85 12.59 -8.01
C PRO A 43 30.68 11.73 -8.95
N GLU A 44 31.83 11.25 -8.50
CA GLU A 44 32.57 10.23 -9.23
C GLU A 44 31.64 9.02 -9.35
N ASN A 45 31.44 8.52 -10.57
CA ASN A 45 30.53 7.39 -10.86
C ASN A 45 30.82 6.10 -10.06
N ASN A 46 31.83 6.10 -9.20
CA ASN A 46 32.26 5.00 -8.36
C ASN A 46 32.76 5.47 -6.98
N TYR A 47 32.11 6.49 -6.40
CA TYR A 47 32.53 7.03 -5.09
C TYR A 47 32.80 5.93 -4.06
N CYS A 48 31.88 4.99 -3.89
CA CYS A 48 31.99 3.93 -2.90
C CYS A 48 33.24 3.07 -3.12
N LEU A 49 33.44 2.53 -4.32
CA LEU A 49 34.57 1.68 -4.64
C LEU A 49 35.91 2.42 -4.57
N ASN A 50 35.93 3.68 -4.99
CA ASN A 50 37.13 4.53 -4.92
C ASN A 50 37.57 4.86 -3.48
N HIS A 51 36.63 4.78 -2.53
CA HIS A 51 36.88 5.04 -1.10
C HIS A 51 36.85 3.76 -0.23
N GLY A 52 36.78 2.57 -0.86
CA GLY A 52 36.82 1.29 -0.16
C GLY A 52 35.52 0.85 0.50
N PHE A 53 34.39 1.43 0.10
CA PHE A 53 33.05 1.04 0.55
C PHE A 53 32.42 0.07 -0.47
N ASP A 54 32.88 -1.17 -0.48
CA ASP A 54 32.47 -2.20 -1.44
C ASP A 54 31.21 -2.96 -1.00
N ARG A 55 30.81 -2.89 0.29
CA ARG A 55 29.53 -3.42 0.76
C ARG A 55 28.40 -2.50 0.40
N LEU A 56 27.30 -3.09 -0.08
CA LEU A 56 26.12 -2.28 -0.47
C LEU A 56 25.59 -1.42 0.69
N SER A 57 25.48 -1.98 1.90
CA SER A 57 25.00 -1.26 3.09
C SER A 57 25.87 -0.05 3.43
N ASP A 58 27.19 -0.23 3.41
CA ASP A 58 28.15 0.82 3.73
C ASP A 58 28.11 1.93 2.68
N CYS A 59 28.07 1.54 1.40
CA CYS A 59 27.92 2.47 0.30
C CYS A 59 26.63 3.31 0.40
N ILE A 60 25.48 2.68 0.66
CA ILE A 60 24.22 3.38 0.86
C ILE A 60 24.33 4.47 1.94
N LEU A 61 24.93 4.13 3.08
CA LEU A 61 25.07 5.06 4.20
C LEU A 61 25.99 6.23 3.89
N VAL A 62 27.20 5.96 3.36
CA VAL A 62 28.17 7.03 3.06
C VAL A 62 27.73 7.95 1.93
N MET A 63 26.96 7.45 0.98
CA MET A 63 26.43 8.25 -0.14
C MET A 63 25.40 9.31 0.31
N GLU A 64 24.84 9.22 1.52
CA GLU A 64 23.87 10.21 2.01
C GLU A 64 24.47 11.62 2.11
N ASN A 65 25.75 11.72 2.52
CA ASN A 65 26.46 13.00 2.65
C ASN A 65 27.92 12.91 2.22
N TYR A 66 28.29 11.89 1.45
CA TYR A 66 29.68 11.64 1.02
C TYR A 66 30.67 11.55 2.19
N SER A 67 30.26 10.84 3.25
CA SER A 67 31.10 10.64 4.45
C SER A 67 32.35 9.80 4.15
N ASN A 68 33.44 10.11 4.83
CA ASN A 68 34.69 9.34 4.73
C ASN A 68 34.69 8.06 5.57
N SER A 69 33.71 7.87 6.44
CA SER A 69 33.50 6.65 7.22
C SER A 69 32.02 6.32 7.37
N VAL A 70 31.72 5.05 7.65
CA VAL A 70 30.36 4.58 7.93
C VAL A 70 29.82 5.16 9.24
N GLU A 71 30.69 5.33 10.21
CA GLU A 71 30.35 5.90 11.52
C GLU A 71 29.93 7.36 11.40
N ASP A 72 30.70 8.18 10.67
CA ASP A 72 30.34 9.59 10.40
C ASP A 72 29.02 9.69 9.64
N ALA A 73 28.77 8.78 8.68
CA ALA A 73 27.51 8.72 7.96
C ALA A 73 26.33 8.41 8.88
N LYS A 74 26.48 7.42 9.77
CA LYS A 74 25.45 7.05 10.76
C LYS A 74 25.19 8.19 11.73
N GLU A 75 26.23 8.89 12.21
CA GLU A 75 26.09 10.06 13.08
C GLU A 75 25.33 11.18 12.37
N TYR A 76 25.72 11.51 11.14
CA TYR A 76 25.02 12.50 10.31
C TYR A 76 23.54 12.14 10.12
N ILE A 77 23.23 10.89 9.69
CA ILE A 77 21.85 10.46 9.47
C ILE A 77 21.05 10.54 10.77
N SER A 78 21.65 10.13 11.90
CA SER A 78 20.99 10.17 13.21
C SER A 78 20.75 11.59 13.70
N SER A 79 21.61 12.54 13.33
CA SER A 79 21.46 13.97 13.69
C SER A 79 20.26 14.63 12.99
N LYS A 80 19.78 14.05 11.88
CA LYS A 80 18.58 14.52 11.16
C LYS A 80 17.28 14.30 11.94
N GLY A 81 17.33 13.49 13.00
CA GLY A 81 16.20 13.14 13.86
C GLY A 81 16.15 11.65 14.16
N ASN A 82 15.52 11.27 15.24
CA ASN A 82 15.47 9.89 15.73
C ASN A 82 14.36 9.03 15.11
N GLY A 83 13.84 9.41 13.95
CA GLY A 83 12.87 8.61 13.22
C GLY A 83 11.50 8.44 13.87
N THR A 84 11.14 9.24 14.89
CA THR A 84 9.76 9.26 15.36
C THR A 84 8.90 10.00 14.37
N PHE A 85 7.81 9.38 13.93
CA PHE A 85 6.91 9.95 12.92
C PHE A 85 6.32 11.31 13.36
N SER A 86 6.14 11.55 14.66
CA SER A 86 5.69 12.83 15.19
C SER A 86 6.70 13.96 14.97
N GLN A 87 8.00 13.64 14.88
CA GLN A 87 9.06 14.61 14.58
C GLN A 87 9.35 14.68 13.08
N MET A 88 9.00 13.64 12.35
CA MET A 88 9.31 13.45 10.93
C MET A 88 8.05 13.36 10.05
N ALA A 89 6.84 13.45 10.67
CA ALA A 89 5.66 13.70 9.88
C ALA A 89 5.95 14.97 9.08
N PRO A 90 6.08 14.90 7.75
CA PRO A 90 6.20 16.12 6.99
C PRO A 90 5.02 16.97 7.41
N THR A 91 5.25 18.22 7.67
CA THR A 91 4.18 19.20 7.58
C THR A 91 3.83 19.18 6.09
N ILE A 92 2.90 18.28 5.70
CA ILE A 92 2.50 18.21 4.31
C ILE A 92 1.89 19.55 4.00
N THR A 93 2.61 20.27 3.19
CA THR A 93 2.07 21.41 2.53
C THR A 93 1.51 20.93 1.20
N TYR A 94 0.35 21.41 0.87
CA TYR A 94 -0.26 21.19 -0.41
C TYR A 94 0.12 22.35 -1.33
N ARG A 95 0.48 22.04 -2.57
CA ARG A 95 0.59 23.03 -3.64
C ARG A 95 -0.59 22.90 -4.57
N GLU A 96 -1.12 24.03 -4.96
CA GLU A 96 -2.09 24.11 -6.02
C GLU A 96 -1.48 23.69 -7.37
N THR A 97 -2.27 22.95 -8.14
CA THR A 97 -1.95 22.56 -9.52
C THR A 97 -3.14 22.90 -10.41
N THR A 98 -2.89 23.37 -11.61
CA THR A 98 -3.91 23.72 -12.58
C THR A 98 -3.85 22.83 -13.80
N THR A 99 -4.99 22.51 -14.39
CA THR A 99 -5.11 21.75 -15.63
C THR A 99 -6.27 22.29 -16.44
N GLU A 100 -6.05 22.63 -17.69
CA GLU A 100 -7.14 22.95 -18.60
C GLU A 100 -7.93 21.68 -18.91
N VAL A 101 -9.25 21.78 -18.80
CA VAL A 101 -10.18 20.69 -19.08
C VAL A 101 -11.30 21.19 -20.00
N SER A 102 -11.55 20.44 -21.07
CA SER A 102 -12.63 20.70 -21.99
C SER A 102 -13.28 19.38 -22.40
N ASN A 103 -14.60 19.38 -22.51
CA ASN A 103 -15.35 18.21 -22.90
C ASN A 103 -16.70 18.61 -23.49
N SER A 104 -17.04 18.11 -24.66
CA SER A 104 -18.34 18.34 -25.31
C SER A 104 -19.53 17.88 -24.46
N ASN A 105 -19.32 16.88 -23.58
CA ASN A 105 -20.32 16.40 -22.62
C ASN A 105 -20.36 17.19 -21.32
N GLY A 106 -19.51 18.23 -21.16
CA GLY A 106 -19.36 19.05 -19.98
C GLY A 106 -18.40 18.45 -18.95
N VAL A 107 -17.51 19.27 -18.42
CA VAL A 107 -16.62 18.91 -17.30
C VAL A 107 -17.38 18.94 -15.97
N LEU A 108 -18.47 19.70 -15.91
CA LEU A 108 -19.38 19.80 -14.79
C LEU A 108 -20.78 20.09 -15.30
N SER A 109 -21.77 19.35 -14.82
CA SER A 109 -23.17 19.49 -15.23
C SER A 109 -24.10 19.49 -14.01
N THR A 110 -25.09 20.37 -13.99
CA THR A 110 -26.11 20.42 -12.95
C THR A 110 -27.43 20.94 -13.47
N THR A 111 -28.52 20.55 -12.81
CA THR A 111 -29.87 21.10 -12.96
C THR A 111 -30.21 22.13 -11.89
N ALA A 112 -29.29 22.44 -11.01
CA ALA A 112 -29.46 23.36 -9.90
C ALA A 112 -28.57 24.62 -10.06
N HIS A 113 -28.56 25.46 -9.06
CA HIS A 113 -27.70 26.62 -8.98
C HIS A 113 -26.25 26.23 -8.71
N PHE A 114 -25.32 27.04 -9.21
CA PHE A 114 -23.91 26.95 -8.83
C PHE A 114 -23.62 27.97 -7.72
N THR A 115 -22.76 27.60 -6.77
CA THR A 115 -22.07 28.57 -5.95
C THR A 115 -20.87 29.08 -6.74
N LEU A 116 -20.91 30.34 -7.08
CA LEU A 116 -19.90 31.01 -7.92
C LEU A 116 -19.19 32.08 -7.09
N GLY A 117 -17.88 32.18 -7.24
CA GLY A 117 -17.05 33.20 -6.60
C GLY A 117 -16.24 33.98 -7.59
N SER A 118 -16.04 35.28 -7.34
CA SER A 118 -15.10 36.10 -8.14
C SER A 118 -13.63 35.86 -7.77
N GLY A 119 -13.39 35.04 -6.77
CA GLY A 119 -12.03 34.62 -6.35
C GLY A 119 -12.10 33.43 -5.41
N TYR A 120 -10.93 32.99 -4.97
CA TYR A 120 -10.78 31.91 -3.99
C TYR A 120 -9.52 32.10 -3.16
N THR A 121 -9.45 31.37 -2.05
CA THR A 121 -8.22 31.17 -1.29
C THR A 121 -7.87 29.70 -1.28
N PHE A 122 -6.57 29.39 -1.31
CA PHE A 122 -6.06 28.03 -1.19
C PHE A 122 -5.37 27.87 0.17
N ASN A 123 -5.77 26.87 0.93
CA ASN A 123 -5.14 26.53 2.21
C ASN A 123 -4.07 25.46 2.00
N SER A 124 -2.81 25.85 2.03
CA SER A 124 -1.67 24.94 1.84
C SER A 124 -1.50 23.88 2.94
N SER A 125 -2.13 24.05 4.10
CA SER A 125 -2.08 23.06 5.19
C SER A 125 -3.13 21.95 5.04
N THR A 126 -4.24 22.22 4.35
CA THR A 126 -5.36 21.28 4.19
C THR A 126 -5.59 20.83 2.75
N GLY A 127 -5.00 21.51 1.76
CA GLY A 127 -5.27 21.27 0.34
C GLY A 127 -6.66 21.73 -0.11
N MET A 128 -7.34 22.57 0.68
CA MET A 128 -8.71 23.00 0.41
C MET A 128 -8.77 24.38 -0.22
N PHE A 129 -9.67 24.52 -1.16
CA PHE A 129 -10.05 25.80 -1.78
C PHE A 129 -11.31 26.35 -1.10
N THR A 130 -11.36 27.65 -0.90
CA THR A 130 -12.54 28.34 -0.38
C THR A 130 -12.87 29.50 -1.31
N LEU A 131 -14.11 29.53 -1.83
CA LEU A 131 -14.61 30.63 -2.67
C LEU A 131 -14.67 31.92 -1.87
N THR A 132 -14.32 33.01 -2.55
CA THR A 132 -14.45 34.37 -2.02
C THR A 132 -15.45 35.17 -2.86
N ASN A 133 -16.16 36.13 -2.23
CA ASN A 133 -17.20 36.96 -2.88
C ASN A 133 -18.20 36.09 -3.67
N TYR A 134 -18.74 35.09 -3.02
CA TYR A 134 -19.59 34.08 -3.65
C TYR A 134 -21.07 34.46 -3.64
N THR A 135 -21.80 33.93 -4.62
CA THR A 135 -23.24 34.00 -4.74
C THR A 135 -23.82 32.67 -5.19
N ASN A 136 -25.08 32.41 -4.82
CA ASN A 136 -25.85 31.27 -5.34
C ASN A 136 -26.72 31.76 -6.50
N ASN A 137 -26.23 31.63 -7.72
CA ASN A 137 -26.91 32.04 -8.93
C ASN A 137 -26.82 31.00 -10.03
N ASP A 138 -27.74 31.13 -10.99
CA ASP A 138 -27.62 30.42 -12.24
C ASP A 138 -26.43 30.95 -13.05
N LEU A 139 -25.79 30.07 -13.82
CA LEU A 139 -24.76 30.50 -14.76
C LEU A 139 -25.36 31.45 -15.81
N SER A 140 -24.66 32.52 -16.08
CA SER A 140 -24.95 33.46 -17.14
C SER A 140 -23.66 34.02 -17.71
N ASP A 141 -23.74 34.72 -18.85
CA ASP A 141 -22.56 35.26 -19.53
C ASP A 141 -21.66 36.15 -18.65
N GLN A 142 -22.24 36.76 -17.63
CA GLN A 142 -21.49 37.56 -16.66
C GLN A 142 -20.59 36.75 -15.72
N TYR A 143 -20.74 35.42 -15.67
CA TYR A 143 -19.98 34.53 -14.77
C TYR A 143 -18.85 33.76 -15.46
N ILE A 144 -18.53 34.05 -16.70
CA ILE A 144 -17.33 33.54 -17.35
C ILE A 144 -16.12 34.09 -16.60
N ASP A 145 -15.11 33.22 -16.35
CA ASP A 145 -13.94 33.44 -15.52
C ASP A 145 -14.17 33.46 -14.00
N TYR A 146 -15.38 33.16 -13.58
CA TYR A 146 -15.66 32.92 -12.17
C TYR A 146 -15.29 31.50 -11.74
N TYR A 147 -15.17 31.31 -10.44
CA TYR A 147 -14.78 30.06 -9.82
C TYR A 147 -15.97 29.33 -9.21
N THR A 148 -15.96 28.00 -9.23
CA THR A 148 -16.95 27.17 -8.56
C THR A 148 -16.34 25.94 -7.95
N CYS A 149 -16.89 25.48 -6.85
CA CYS A 149 -16.54 24.21 -6.20
C CYS A 149 -17.11 22.95 -6.89
N GLY A 150 -17.87 23.08 -7.93
CA GLY A 150 -18.52 21.93 -8.57
C GLY A 150 -19.66 21.33 -7.74
N ALA A 151 -20.12 22.00 -6.67
CA ALA A 151 -21.26 21.57 -5.90
C ALA A 151 -22.56 21.77 -6.70
N THR A 152 -23.38 20.73 -6.76
CA THR A 152 -24.60 20.70 -7.57
C THR A 152 -25.78 21.42 -6.94
N ASN A 153 -25.69 21.77 -5.66
CA ASN A 153 -26.77 22.38 -4.87
C ASN A 153 -26.46 23.79 -4.38
N GLY A 154 -25.38 24.40 -4.82
CA GLY A 154 -25.06 25.79 -4.56
C GLY A 154 -24.72 26.16 -3.11
N THR A 155 -24.48 25.23 -2.22
CA THR A 155 -24.28 25.49 -0.79
C THR A 155 -22.84 25.37 -0.31
N SER A 156 -21.98 24.67 -1.08
CA SER A 156 -20.59 24.44 -0.68
C SER A 156 -19.67 25.53 -1.21
N ILE A 157 -19.00 26.24 -0.32
CA ILE A 157 -17.98 27.25 -0.64
C ILE A 157 -16.56 26.77 -0.46
N THR A 158 -16.37 25.57 0.11
CA THR A 158 -15.07 24.95 0.34
C THR A 158 -15.03 23.59 -0.33
N CYS A 159 -13.97 23.31 -1.07
CA CYS A 159 -13.83 22.09 -1.86
C CYS A 159 -12.37 21.68 -2.04
N SER A 160 -12.17 20.41 -2.39
CA SER A 160 -10.85 19.84 -2.74
C SER A 160 -10.49 20.06 -4.22
N THR A 161 -11.46 20.37 -5.06
CA THR A 161 -11.28 20.69 -6.48
C THR A 161 -12.10 21.91 -6.84
N MET A 162 -11.45 22.93 -7.37
CA MET A 162 -12.03 24.18 -7.82
C MET A 162 -12.02 24.23 -9.35
N TYR A 163 -13.01 24.85 -9.95
CA TYR A 163 -13.07 25.09 -11.39
C TYR A 163 -13.18 26.58 -11.67
N GLN A 164 -12.29 27.12 -12.48
CA GLN A 164 -12.45 28.43 -13.12
C GLN A 164 -13.24 28.21 -14.41
N VAL A 165 -14.44 28.77 -14.46
CA VAL A 165 -15.34 28.62 -15.62
C VAL A 165 -14.79 29.43 -16.80
N LYS A 166 -14.60 28.77 -17.95
CA LYS A 166 -14.16 29.38 -19.21
C LYS A 166 -15.24 29.38 -20.28
N ALA A 167 -16.03 28.30 -20.35
CA ALA A 167 -17.16 28.20 -21.24
C ALA A 167 -18.22 27.25 -20.67
N TYR A 168 -19.48 27.53 -20.95
CA TYR A 168 -20.59 26.65 -20.57
C TYR A 168 -21.73 26.70 -21.59
N THR A 169 -22.62 25.73 -21.53
CA THR A 169 -23.87 25.68 -22.29
C THR A 169 -25.05 25.56 -21.36
N VAL A 170 -26.20 26.12 -21.81
CA VAL A 170 -27.45 26.06 -21.07
C VAL A 170 -28.49 25.34 -21.93
N SER A 171 -29.24 24.42 -21.33
CA SER A 171 -30.36 23.74 -22.01
C SER A 171 -31.56 23.69 -21.06
N THR A 172 -32.73 24.03 -21.57
CA THR A 172 -33.98 23.93 -20.81
C THR A 172 -34.85 22.87 -21.46
N SER A 173 -35.29 21.90 -20.68
CA SER A 173 -36.18 20.84 -21.12
C SER A 173 -37.62 21.31 -21.23
N SER A 174 -38.48 20.55 -21.90
CA SER A 174 -39.91 20.88 -22.09
C SER A 174 -40.71 20.99 -20.78
N ASN A 175 -40.23 20.43 -19.70
CA ASN A 175 -40.82 20.54 -18.36
C ASN A 175 -40.32 21.76 -17.56
N GLY A 176 -39.52 22.65 -18.18
CA GLY A 176 -38.98 23.85 -17.54
C GLY A 176 -37.68 23.62 -16.74
N THR A 177 -37.12 22.42 -16.71
CA THR A 177 -35.86 22.16 -16.01
C THR A 177 -34.68 22.69 -16.82
N THR A 178 -33.91 23.59 -16.23
CA THR A 178 -32.70 24.16 -16.82
C THR A 178 -31.49 23.38 -16.35
N THR A 179 -30.67 22.95 -17.32
CA THR A 179 -29.40 22.25 -17.07
C THR A 179 -28.26 23.14 -17.55
N TYR A 180 -27.31 23.38 -16.66
CA TYR A 180 -26.06 24.07 -16.95
C TYR A 180 -24.93 23.06 -17.13
N ARG A 181 -24.09 23.29 -18.12
CA ARG A 181 -23.00 22.41 -18.46
C ARG A 181 -21.75 23.24 -18.72
N ILE A 182 -20.79 23.21 -17.79
CA ILE A 182 -19.48 23.82 -17.99
C ILE A 182 -18.72 22.94 -18.98
N THR A 183 -18.40 23.46 -20.16
CA THR A 183 -17.75 22.73 -21.26
C THR A 183 -16.25 22.98 -21.33
N SER A 184 -15.79 24.08 -20.74
CA SER A 184 -14.35 24.38 -20.60
C SER A 184 -14.10 25.08 -19.28
N ALA A 185 -13.05 24.66 -18.59
CA ALA A 185 -12.64 25.24 -17.32
C ALA A 185 -11.13 25.04 -17.10
N VAL A 186 -10.54 25.86 -16.25
CA VAL A 186 -9.28 25.50 -15.59
C VAL A 186 -9.64 24.79 -14.30
N ARG A 187 -9.27 23.53 -14.19
CA ARG A 187 -9.42 22.75 -12.95
C ARG A 187 -8.24 23.04 -12.04
N HIS A 188 -8.52 23.55 -10.87
CA HIS A 188 -7.58 23.74 -9.77
C HIS A 188 -7.70 22.52 -8.85
N ASN A 189 -6.59 21.87 -8.64
CA ASN A 189 -6.45 20.73 -7.77
C ASN A 189 -5.26 20.95 -6.85
N TYR A 190 -4.97 20.03 -5.97
CA TYR A 190 -3.78 20.10 -5.13
C TYR A 190 -2.95 18.84 -5.27
N ARG A 191 -1.68 18.97 -5.01
CA ARG A 191 -0.78 17.84 -4.75
C ARG A 191 -0.12 18.04 -3.40
N ALA A 192 0.02 16.96 -2.66
CA ALA A 192 0.89 16.96 -1.51
C ALA A 192 2.34 17.22 -1.98
N VAL A 193 3.00 18.13 -1.32
CA VAL A 193 4.44 18.32 -1.47
C VAL A 193 5.05 18.05 -0.10
N ASP A 194 6.06 17.21 -0.05
CA ASP A 194 6.92 17.16 1.13
C ASP A 194 7.40 18.58 1.38
N ALA A 195 7.25 19.04 2.61
CA ALA A 195 7.42 20.43 2.94
C ALA A 195 8.82 20.96 2.62
N LEU A 196 9.81 20.08 2.46
CA LEU A 196 11.19 20.47 2.20
C LEU A 196 11.88 19.40 1.35
N ASP A 197 12.49 19.79 0.24
CA ASP A 197 13.52 18.99 -0.45
C ASP A 197 14.66 18.58 0.52
N SER A 198 14.83 19.29 1.62
CA SER A 198 15.77 19.00 2.72
C SER A 198 15.40 17.78 3.57
N GLU A 199 14.19 17.23 3.42
CA GLU A 199 13.73 16.02 4.14
C GLU A 199 13.86 14.74 3.30
N ILE A 200 14.34 14.81 2.09
CA ILE A 200 14.60 13.64 1.23
C ILE A 200 15.93 12.99 1.66
N GLY A 201 15.94 11.67 1.74
CA GLY A 201 17.16 10.90 2.01
C GLY A 201 16.98 9.86 3.11
N LEU A 202 18.08 9.46 3.75
CA LEU A 202 18.10 8.48 4.83
C LEU A 202 17.80 9.12 6.19
N TYR A 203 17.07 8.37 7.00
CA TYR A 203 16.71 8.69 8.38
C TYR A 203 16.96 7.50 9.30
N ALA A 204 17.29 7.76 10.56
CA ALA A 204 17.50 6.72 11.54
C ALA A 204 16.20 6.33 12.26
N SER A 205 16.07 5.05 12.59
CA SER A 205 15.02 4.47 13.44
C SER A 205 15.58 3.23 14.14
N SER A 206 14.70 2.40 14.69
CA SER A 206 15.06 1.10 15.24
C SER A 206 14.14 0.00 14.70
N ASP A 207 14.71 -1.16 14.40
CA ASP A 207 13.98 -2.39 14.09
C ASP A 207 14.25 -3.47 15.15
N ASN A 208 13.95 -4.73 14.83
CA ASN A 208 14.16 -5.82 15.78
C ASN A 208 15.65 -6.14 16.03
N ASP A 209 16.54 -5.70 15.13
CA ASP A 209 17.99 -5.99 15.16
C ASP A 209 18.84 -4.78 15.60
N GLY A 210 18.22 -3.62 15.87
CA GLY A 210 18.91 -2.43 16.35
C GLY A 210 18.64 -1.16 15.55
N SER A 211 19.66 -0.31 15.39
CA SER A 211 19.54 0.92 14.61
C SER A 211 19.44 0.62 13.13
N THR A 212 18.39 1.11 12.49
CA THR A 212 18.10 0.94 11.07
C THR A 212 18.03 2.29 10.37
N TYR A 213 18.33 2.34 9.08
CA TYR A 213 18.39 3.56 8.29
C TYR A 213 17.48 3.42 7.07
N TYR A 214 16.42 4.20 6.98
CA TYR A 214 15.37 4.07 5.97
C TYR A 214 15.28 5.29 5.07
N TYR A 215 14.95 5.06 3.81
CA TYR A 215 14.74 6.11 2.83
C TYR A 215 13.37 6.77 2.99
N ARG A 216 13.34 8.11 2.86
CA ARG A 216 12.14 8.94 2.89
C ARG A 216 12.11 9.91 1.74
N GLY A 217 10.88 10.23 1.28
CA GLY A 217 10.61 11.20 0.23
C GLY A 217 10.87 10.67 -1.18
N ASN A 218 10.99 11.57 -2.13
CA ASN A 218 11.18 11.23 -3.54
C ASN A 218 12.66 11.02 -3.90
N VAL A 219 13.30 10.11 -3.17
CA VAL A 219 14.71 9.78 -3.39
C VAL A 219 14.97 9.25 -4.80
N LYS A 220 16.14 9.55 -5.36
CA LYS A 220 16.53 9.22 -6.73
C LYS A 220 17.72 8.26 -6.81
N ASN A 221 18.32 7.90 -5.68
CA ASN A 221 19.58 7.16 -5.57
C ASN A 221 19.47 5.89 -4.71
N ASN A 222 18.33 5.19 -4.78
CA ASN A 222 18.11 3.93 -4.06
C ASN A 222 17.74 2.75 -4.99
N TYR A 223 18.21 2.79 -6.25
CA TYR A 223 18.00 1.70 -7.20
C TYR A 223 19.11 0.66 -7.09
N VAL A 224 18.72 -0.62 -7.16
CA VAL A 224 19.61 -1.79 -7.18
C VAL A 224 19.25 -2.67 -8.36
N SER A 225 20.23 -3.12 -9.11
CA SER A 225 20.11 -4.16 -10.14
C SER A 225 20.51 -5.51 -9.53
N PHE A 226 19.53 -6.42 -9.42
CA PHE A 226 19.74 -7.74 -8.84
C PHE A 226 18.83 -8.80 -9.48
N ALA A 227 19.37 -9.97 -9.81
CA ALA A 227 18.66 -11.11 -10.38
C ALA A 227 17.88 -10.79 -11.68
N GLY A 228 18.36 -9.83 -12.49
CA GLY A 228 17.70 -9.40 -13.73
C GLY A 228 16.51 -8.48 -13.52
N TYR A 229 16.34 -7.92 -12.33
CA TYR A 229 15.29 -6.98 -11.96
C TYR A 229 15.86 -5.72 -11.34
N ILE A 230 15.05 -4.67 -11.37
CA ILE A 230 15.29 -3.43 -10.64
C ILE A 230 14.54 -3.47 -9.32
N TRP A 231 15.24 -3.07 -8.28
CA TRP A 231 14.73 -2.97 -6.91
C TRP A 231 14.93 -1.56 -6.39
N ARG A 232 14.11 -1.16 -5.40
CA ARG A 232 14.31 0.07 -4.65
C ARG A 232 14.64 -0.29 -3.21
N VAL A 233 15.74 0.24 -2.69
CA VAL A 233 16.10 0.08 -1.28
C VAL A 233 15.04 0.76 -0.42
N ILE A 234 14.53 0.04 0.57
CA ILE A 234 13.64 0.56 1.62
C ILE A 234 14.49 1.07 2.77
N ARG A 235 15.39 0.23 3.27
CA ARG A 235 16.25 0.53 4.42
C ARG A 235 17.46 -0.40 4.51
N VAL A 236 18.47 0.04 5.26
CA VAL A 236 19.52 -0.80 5.82
C VAL A 236 19.02 -1.25 7.19
N ASN A 237 18.86 -2.55 7.39
CA ASN A 237 18.38 -3.16 8.65
C ASN A 237 19.42 -3.00 9.76
N GLY A 238 19.01 -3.18 11.03
CA GLY A 238 19.90 -3.05 12.17
C GLY A 238 21.10 -4.01 12.17
N ASN A 239 20.98 -5.14 11.49
CA ASN A 239 22.08 -6.11 11.31
C ASN A 239 22.92 -5.87 10.04
N GLY A 240 22.67 -4.77 9.30
CA GLY A 240 23.40 -4.41 8.08
C GLY A 240 22.88 -5.02 6.79
N SER A 241 21.90 -5.93 6.82
CA SER A 241 21.25 -6.43 5.61
C SER A 241 20.43 -5.31 4.94
N VAL A 242 20.21 -5.42 3.61
CA VAL A 242 19.56 -4.36 2.84
C VAL A 242 18.18 -4.82 2.36
N ARG A 243 17.16 -4.21 2.91
CA ARG A 243 15.76 -4.49 2.56
C ARG A 243 15.36 -3.72 1.32
N MET A 244 14.82 -4.42 0.32
CA MET A 244 14.47 -3.82 -0.96
C MET A 244 13.15 -4.36 -1.51
N ILE A 245 12.44 -3.53 -2.29
CA ILE A 245 11.16 -3.84 -2.93
C ILE A 245 11.32 -3.88 -4.45
N TYR A 246 10.66 -4.84 -5.08
CA TYR A 246 10.61 -5.00 -6.54
C TYR A 246 10.09 -3.73 -7.23
N SER A 247 10.77 -3.31 -8.28
CA SER A 247 10.48 -2.08 -9.04
C SER A 247 10.52 -2.29 -10.56
N GLY A 248 10.25 -3.53 -11.04
CA GLY A 248 10.17 -3.81 -12.46
C GLY A 248 11.45 -4.40 -13.06
N LYS A 249 11.59 -4.25 -14.36
CA LYS A 249 12.77 -4.71 -15.14
C LYS A 249 13.63 -3.56 -15.64
N SER A 250 13.09 -2.35 -15.59
CA SER A 250 13.77 -1.11 -15.97
C SER A 250 13.55 -0.04 -14.90
N THR A 251 14.52 0.84 -14.73
CA THR A 251 14.39 2.00 -13.83
C THR A 251 13.34 3.01 -14.27
N SER A 252 12.86 2.90 -15.51
CA SER A 252 11.75 3.70 -16.06
C SER A 252 10.38 3.06 -15.87
N ASP A 253 10.30 1.83 -15.32
CA ASP A 253 9.03 1.14 -15.10
C ASP A 253 8.16 1.88 -14.08
N THR A 254 6.85 1.92 -14.35
CA THR A 254 5.82 2.55 -13.53
C THR A 254 4.51 1.76 -13.64
N GLY A 255 3.52 2.10 -12.82
CA GLY A 255 2.20 1.46 -12.87
C GLY A 255 2.27 -0.05 -12.65
N SER A 256 1.61 -0.82 -13.49
CA SER A 256 1.59 -2.29 -13.37
C SER A 256 2.92 -2.97 -13.65
N SER A 257 3.85 -2.32 -14.37
CA SER A 257 5.18 -2.87 -14.67
C SER A 257 6.06 -3.05 -13.43
N VAL A 258 5.78 -2.33 -12.35
CA VAL A 258 6.48 -2.49 -11.06
C VAL A 258 5.86 -3.53 -10.14
N THR A 259 5.00 -4.39 -10.66
CA THR A 259 4.39 -5.53 -9.97
C THR A 259 4.69 -6.83 -10.68
N ILE A 260 4.65 -7.95 -9.97
CA ILE A 260 4.78 -9.29 -10.56
C ILE A 260 3.45 -9.83 -11.07
N GLY A 261 2.37 -9.06 -10.97
CA GLY A 261 1.00 -9.36 -11.32
C GLY A 261 0.03 -8.89 -10.25
N ASN A 262 -1.25 -9.16 -10.44
CA ASN A 262 -2.30 -8.85 -9.48
C ASN A 262 -2.77 -10.12 -8.76
N SER A 263 -3.13 -9.98 -7.50
CA SER A 263 -3.68 -11.08 -6.69
C SER A 263 -4.63 -10.56 -5.64
N ALA A 264 -5.53 -11.42 -5.16
CA ALA A 264 -6.15 -11.25 -3.86
C ALA A 264 -5.06 -11.40 -2.78
N TYR A 265 -5.20 -10.69 -1.66
CA TYR A 265 -4.37 -10.97 -0.48
C TYR A 265 -4.71 -12.35 0.08
N ASN A 266 -6.01 -12.61 0.24
CA ASN A 266 -6.53 -13.93 0.57
C ASN A 266 -7.77 -14.23 -0.29
N SER A 267 -8.01 -15.48 -0.65
CA SER A 267 -9.23 -15.90 -1.38
C SER A 267 -10.50 -15.81 -0.53
N LYS A 268 -10.35 -15.74 0.78
CA LYS A 268 -11.41 -15.62 1.78
C LYS A 268 -11.26 -14.33 2.57
N ASN A 269 -12.37 -13.78 3.11
CA ASN A 269 -12.39 -12.51 3.84
C ASN A 269 -13.42 -12.42 4.97
N TYR A 270 -14.22 -13.44 5.16
CA TYR A 270 -15.39 -13.44 6.05
C TYR A 270 -15.10 -13.84 7.50
N ASP A 271 -13.83 -13.90 7.88
CA ASP A 271 -13.36 -14.22 9.23
C ASP A 271 -12.15 -13.34 9.60
N PRO A 272 -11.99 -12.95 10.88
CA PRO A 272 -10.85 -12.18 11.34
C PRO A 272 -9.49 -12.78 11.01
N THR A 273 -9.36 -14.10 10.94
CA THR A 273 -8.09 -14.78 10.63
C THR A 273 -7.53 -14.45 9.26
N TYR A 274 -8.39 -14.11 8.30
CA TYR A 274 -7.98 -13.85 6.91
C TYR A 274 -7.25 -12.51 6.69
N VAL A 275 -7.02 -11.74 7.73
CA VAL A 275 -6.10 -10.58 7.67
C VAL A 275 -4.63 -11.02 7.67
N GLY A 276 -4.32 -12.24 8.11
CA GLY A 276 -2.96 -12.75 8.30
C GLY A 276 -2.26 -13.13 6.98
N TYR A 277 -0.97 -12.88 6.91
CA TYR A 277 -0.10 -13.40 5.85
C TYR A 277 -0.02 -14.95 5.89
N MET A 278 -0.01 -15.49 7.08
CA MET A 278 -0.40 -16.87 7.40
C MET A 278 -1.38 -16.85 8.56
N TYR A 279 -2.17 -17.89 8.70
CA TYR A 279 -3.22 -18.01 9.72
C TYR A 279 -3.47 -19.48 10.07
N SER A 280 -4.35 -19.74 11.01
CA SER A 280 -4.84 -21.09 11.29
C SER A 280 -6.31 -21.19 10.90
N GLU A 281 -6.61 -21.93 9.85
CA GLU A 281 -7.99 -22.12 9.37
C GLU A 281 -8.80 -23.03 10.30
N ASP A 282 -8.12 -23.94 11.02
CA ASP A 282 -8.76 -24.87 11.94
C ASP A 282 -9.42 -24.17 13.15
N PHE A 283 -9.03 -22.93 13.42
CA PHE A 283 -9.54 -22.10 14.50
C PHE A 283 -10.31 -20.87 14.02
N ALA A 284 -10.52 -20.74 12.72
CA ALA A 284 -11.43 -19.75 12.17
C ALA A 284 -12.88 -20.08 12.57
N LEU A 285 -13.70 -19.07 12.80
CA LEU A 285 -15.11 -19.23 13.16
C LEU A 285 -15.95 -20.02 12.12
N ASN A 286 -15.38 -20.38 11.01
CA ASN A 286 -16.00 -21.10 9.90
C ASN A 286 -15.51 -22.53 9.73
N THR A 287 -14.91 -23.11 10.73
CA THR A 287 -14.16 -24.38 10.65
C THR A 287 -14.95 -25.60 10.24
N SER A 288 -16.24 -25.58 10.26
CA SER A 288 -17.02 -26.77 9.89
C SER A 288 -17.39 -26.84 8.42
N SER A 289 -17.01 -25.87 7.61
CA SER A 289 -17.42 -25.89 6.22
C SER A 289 -16.32 -26.34 5.28
N ASN A 290 -15.83 -27.54 5.44
CA ASN A 290 -15.26 -28.27 4.31
C ASN A 290 -16.31 -28.71 3.28
N SER A 291 -17.56 -28.36 3.50
CA SER A 291 -18.58 -28.43 2.47
C SER A 291 -19.33 -27.11 2.39
N ALA A 292 -19.32 -26.49 1.22
CA ALA A 292 -20.20 -25.39 0.85
C ALA A 292 -21.70 -25.70 1.00
N THR A 293 -22.06 -26.77 1.70
CA THR A 293 -23.40 -27.37 1.75
C THR A 293 -23.70 -28.00 3.11
N SER A 294 -23.27 -27.42 4.21
CA SER A 294 -23.78 -27.85 5.51
C SER A 294 -25.22 -27.33 5.67
N TYR A 295 -26.16 -28.05 5.08
CA TYR A 295 -27.58 -27.83 5.34
C TYR A 295 -27.89 -28.25 6.74
N TYR A 296 -28.59 -27.39 7.46
CA TYR A 296 -29.11 -27.71 8.77
C TYR A 296 -30.61 -27.74 8.73
N SER A 297 -31.23 -28.85 9.19
CA SER A 297 -32.67 -28.99 9.24
C SER A 297 -33.18 -28.40 10.55
N PHE A 298 -34.18 -27.56 10.47
CA PHE A 298 -34.95 -27.04 11.60
C PHE A 298 -36.26 -27.81 11.70
N SER A 299 -36.74 -28.02 12.92
CA SER A 299 -38.03 -28.70 13.12
C SER A 299 -39.16 -27.69 13.04
N GLU A 300 -40.22 -28.03 12.29
CA GLU A 300 -41.37 -27.18 12.01
C GLU A 300 -42.03 -26.62 13.27
N ASN A 301 -42.24 -27.46 14.28
CA ASN A 301 -42.96 -27.12 15.50
C ASN A 301 -42.07 -26.75 16.69
N VAL A 302 -40.75 -26.56 16.45
CA VAL A 302 -39.80 -26.19 17.49
C VAL A 302 -39.49 -24.72 17.39
N ARG A 303 -39.55 -24.00 18.51
CA ARG A 303 -39.18 -22.60 18.60
C ARG A 303 -37.68 -22.43 18.81
N TYR A 304 -37.12 -21.45 18.16
CA TYR A 304 -35.68 -21.14 18.20
C TYR A 304 -35.46 -19.69 18.62
N TYR A 305 -34.34 -19.46 19.31
CA TYR A 305 -33.85 -18.12 19.58
C TYR A 305 -32.83 -17.72 18.51
N PHE A 306 -32.96 -16.51 18.03
CA PHE A 306 -32.01 -15.87 17.09
C PHE A 306 -31.59 -14.53 17.65
N GLY A 307 -30.35 -14.12 17.39
CA GLY A 307 -29.79 -12.85 17.81
C GLY A 307 -29.07 -12.11 16.68
N THR A 308 -28.92 -10.80 16.84
CA THR A 308 -28.12 -9.97 15.92
C THR A 308 -26.62 -10.19 16.11
N GLY A 309 -26.21 -10.76 17.24
CA GLY A 309 -24.84 -11.08 17.59
C GLY A 309 -24.76 -12.20 18.64
N TYR A 310 -23.55 -12.45 19.10
CA TYR A 310 -23.27 -13.37 20.20
C TYR A 310 -22.05 -12.92 20.99
N VAL A 311 -21.93 -13.42 22.22
CA VAL A 311 -20.78 -13.29 23.09
C VAL A 311 -20.29 -14.69 23.44
N PHE A 312 -18.99 -14.90 23.42
CA PHE A 312 -18.36 -16.13 23.91
C PHE A 312 -17.87 -15.92 25.34
N ASP A 313 -18.31 -16.76 26.25
CA ASP A 313 -17.85 -16.78 27.64
C ASP A 313 -16.65 -17.72 27.76
N GLU A 314 -15.47 -17.15 27.96
CA GLU A 314 -14.21 -17.89 28.09
C GLU A 314 -14.19 -18.81 29.31
N ALA A 315 -14.88 -18.47 30.40
CA ALA A 315 -14.86 -19.24 31.63
C ALA A 315 -15.73 -20.51 31.51
N SER A 316 -16.91 -20.37 30.93
CA SER A 316 -17.86 -21.51 30.76
C SER A 316 -17.69 -22.21 29.41
N LYS A 317 -16.92 -21.63 28.47
CA LYS A 317 -16.78 -22.10 27.09
C LYS A 317 -18.15 -22.23 26.38
N THR A 318 -19.04 -21.29 26.64
CA THR A 318 -20.38 -21.24 26.04
C THR A 318 -20.61 -19.97 25.26
N PHE A 319 -21.42 -20.05 24.22
CA PHE A 319 -21.90 -18.90 23.45
C PHE A 319 -23.24 -18.44 24.01
N HIS A 320 -23.44 -17.13 24.04
CA HIS A 320 -24.69 -16.47 24.40
C HIS A 320 -25.11 -15.54 23.27
N LEU A 321 -26.36 -15.62 22.84
CA LEU A 321 -26.93 -14.66 21.91
C LEU A 321 -26.93 -13.27 22.55
N SER A 322 -26.60 -12.25 21.74
CA SER A 322 -26.55 -10.86 22.17
C SER A 322 -27.20 -9.93 21.14
N GLY A 323 -27.40 -8.68 21.57
CA GLY A 323 -28.15 -7.71 20.79
C GLY A 323 -29.64 -7.98 20.80
N ASP A 324 -30.36 -7.52 19.78
CA ASP A 324 -31.76 -7.81 19.63
C ASP A 324 -31.94 -9.31 19.34
N THR A 325 -32.93 -9.91 20.01
CA THR A 325 -33.26 -11.33 19.87
C THR A 325 -34.70 -11.50 19.48
N ILE A 326 -34.97 -12.53 18.69
CA ILE A 326 -36.34 -12.98 18.37
C ILE A 326 -36.51 -14.45 18.76
N PHE A 327 -37.75 -14.84 18.99
CA PHE A 327 -38.13 -16.20 19.34
C PHE A 327 -39.35 -16.61 18.53
N GLY A 328 -39.26 -17.73 17.81
CA GLY A 328 -40.34 -18.25 17.01
C GLY A 328 -40.02 -19.60 16.41
N THR A 329 -41.00 -20.19 15.72
CA THR A 329 -40.77 -21.36 14.89
C THR A 329 -39.92 -20.96 13.68
N TRP A 330 -39.24 -21.94 13.07
CA TRP A 330 -38.44 -21.64 11.88
C TRP A 330 -39.26 -21.01 10.74
N GLU A 331 -40.49 -21.45 10.56
CA GLU A 331 -41.40 -20.91 9.55
C GLU A 331 -41.72 -19.42 9.77
N GLU A 332 -41.84 -19.00 11.04
CA GLU A 332 -42.11 -17.59 11.38
C GLU A 332 -40.91 -16.67 11.24
N VAL A 333 -39.70 -17.17 11.40
CA VAL A 333 -38.50 -16.32 11.58
C VAL A 333 -37.44 -16.45 10.49
N HIS A 334 -37.51 -17.44 9.57
CA HIS A 334 -36.40 -17.76 8.66
C HIS A 334 -35.91 -16.58 7.82
N ASP A 335 -36.76 -15.74 7.25
CA ASP A 335 -36.38 -14.57 6.47
C ASP A 335 -35.75 -13.48 7.34
N GLN A 336 -36.33 -13.24 8.53
CA GLN A 336 -35.80 -12.29 9.50
C GLN A 336 -34.49 -12.78 10.09
N ALA A 337 -34.36 -14.07 10.38
CA ALA A 337 -33.14 -14.65 10.92
C ALA A 337 -31.95 -14.43 10.00
N ILE A 338 -32.10 -14.54 8.68
CA ILE A 338 -31.03 -14.35 7.73
C ILE A 338 -30.68 -12.86 7.56
N SER A 339 -31.69 -11.98 7.47
CA SER A 339 -31.47 -10.56 7.19
C SER A 339 -31.13 -9.73 8.43
N GLN A 340 -31.69 -10.07 9.58
CA GLN A 340 -31.59 -9.26 10.81
C GLN A 340 -30.99 -10.01 11.99
N TYR A 341 -31.23 -11.32 12.11
CA TYR A 341 -30.87 -12.16 13.25
C TYR A 341 -30.08 -13.40 12.81
N PRO A 342 -28.86 -13.20 12.29
CA PRO A 342 -28.12 -14.29 11.62
C PRO A 342 -27.58 -15.37 12.55
N TYR A 343 -27.67 -15.18 13.87
CA TYR A 343 -27.11 -16.15 14.83
C TYR A 343 -28.19 -16.89 15.59
N THR A 344 -28.02 -18.19 15.72
CA THR A 344 -28.92 -19.04 16.53
C THR A 344 -28.12 -20.10 17.28
N CYS A 345 -28.60 -20.46 18.45
CA CYS A 345 -28.07 -21.57 19.20
C CYS A 345 -28.56 -22.92 18.66
N PHE A 346 -27.74 -23.96 18.84
CA PHE A 346 -28.12 -25.33 18.56
C PHE A 346 -29.21 -25.88 19.55
N SER A 347 -29.36 -25.22 20.66
CA SER A 347 -30.30 -25.63 21.71
C SER A 347 -31.65 -24.95 21.52
N THR A 348 -32.71 -25.67 21.85
CA THR A 348 -34.09 -25.16 22.02
C THR A 348 -34.29 -24.51 23.38
N SER A 349 -33.22 -24.31 24.17
CA SER A 349 -33.33 -23.74 25.52
C SER A 349 -33.75 -22.26 25.44
N SER A 350 -34.53 -21.84 26.43
CA SER A 350 -35.02 -20.45 26.56
C SER A 350 -33.95 -19.42 26.87
N THR A 351 -32.71 -19.84 27.04
CA THR A 351 -31.62 -18.95 27.52
C THR A 351 -30.73 -18.37 26.41
N GLY A 352 -30.89 -18.82 25.18
CA GLY A 352 -30.00 -18.40 24.08
C GLY A 352 -28.51 -18.76 24.28
N SER A 353 -28.21 -19.72 25.18
CA SER A 353 -26.86 -20.20 25.49
C SER A 353 -26.60 -21.56 24.87
N CYS A 354 -25.43 -21.78 24.30
CA CYS A 354 -25.07 -23.02 23.62
C CYS A 354 -23.55 -23.24 23.55
N THR A 355 -23.18 -24.50 23.35
CA THR A 355 -21.79 -24.90 23.08
C THR A 355 -21.44 -24.81 21.59
N VAL A 356 -22.45 -24.76 20.73
CA VAL A 356 -22.28 -24.58 19.29
C VAL A 356 -23.22 -23.48 18.80
N MET A 357 -22.67 -22.37 18.36
CA MET A 357 -23.38 -21.27 17.72
C MET A 357 -23.51 -21.55 16.23
N LYS A 358 -24.63 -21.18 15.63
CA LYS A 358 -24.81 -21.24 14.17
C LYS A 358 -24.98 -19.85 13.61
N ASN A 359 -24.22 -19.56 12.54
CA ASN A 359 -24.46 -18.41 11.70
C ASN A 359 -25.30 -18.86 10.49
N VAL A 360 -26.53 -18.39 10.38
CA VAL A 360 -27.43 -18.70 9.27
C VAL A 360 -27.08 -17.81 8.09
N THR A 361 -26.60 -18.42 7.01
CA THR A 361 -26.11 -17.68 5.83
C THR A 361 -27.11 -17.68 4.67
N ARG A 362 -27.95 -18.71 4.62
CA ARG A 362 -28.99 -18.85 3.59
C ARG A 362 -30.00 -19.90 4.02
N TYR A 363 -31.27 -19.68 3.75
CA TYR A 363 -32.26 -20.75 3.80
C TYR A 363 -32.51 -21.38 2.42
N SER A 364 -32.89 -22.63 2.37
CA SER A 364 -33.06 -23.40 1.12
C SER A 364 -34.48 -23.83 0.88
N ASN A 365 -35.23 -24.07 1.96
CA ASN A 365 -36.64 -24.36 1.97
C ASN A 365 -37.18 -24.05 3.36
N PRO A 366 -38.50 -24.18 3.63
CA PRO A 366 -39.10 -23.76 4.89
C PRO A 366 -38.41 -24.28 6.15
N TYR A 367 -37.76 -25.43 6.08
CA TYR A 367 -37.20 -26.09 7.28
C TYR A 367 -35.70 -26.39 7.17
N THR A 368 -35.02 -25.88 6.14
CA THR A 368 -33.58 -26.08 5.99
C THR A 368 -32.84 -24.77 5.68
N ALA A 369 -31.67 -24.63 6.26
CA ALA A 369 -30.79 -23.49 6.02
C ALA A 369 -29.35 -23.96 5.87
N THR A 370 -28.58 -23.18 5.12
CA THR A 370 -27.12 -23.26 5.15
C THR A 370 -26.63 -22.51 6.35
N VAL A 371 -25.88 -23.18 7.21
CA VAL A 371 -25.32 -22.56 8.42
C VAL A 371 -23.83 -22.78 8.50
N LYS A 372 -23.16 -21.85 9.17
CA LYS A 372 -21.79 -22.00 9.63
C LYS A 372 -21.83 -22.35 11.11
N LEU A 373 -21.21 -23.47 11.48
CA LEU A 373 -21.11 -23.87 12.87
C LEU A 373 -19.94 -23.17 13.54
N ILE A 374 -20.18 -22.62 14.71
CA ILE A 374 -19.18 -21.97 15.56
C ILE A 374 -19.12 -22.82 16.84
N SER A 375 -18.03 -23.57 17.02
CA SER A 375 -17.88 -24.47 18.16
C SER A 375 -16.90 -23.88 19.19
N ASN A 376 -17.05 -24.34 20.45
CA ASN A 376 -16.19 -23.92 21.55
C ASN A 376 -14.82 -24.64 21.58
N ASN A 377 -14.58 -25.57 20.67
CA ASN A 377 -13.33 -26.34 20.66
C ASN A 377 -12.18 -25.48 20.16
N SER A 378 -11.35 -25.02 21.06
CA SER A 378 -10.09 -24.34 20.79
C SER A 378 -10.19 -22.98 20.07
N ILE A 379 -11.34 -22.31 20.12
CA ILE A 379 -11.47 -20.95 19.60
C ILE A 379 -10.83 -19.99 20.59
N SER A 380 -9.74 -19.40 20.21
CA SER A 380 -9.11 -18.26 20.91
C SER A 380 -8.30 -17.44 19.91
N TYR A 381 -7.95 -16.23 20.31
CA TYR A 381 -7.09 -15.39 19.50
C TYR A 381 -5.74 -16.06 19.24
N GLU A 382 -5.11 -16.63 20.26
CA GLU A 382 -3.81 -17.33 20.16
C GLU A 382 -3.90 -18.51 19.21
N ALA A 383 -5.00 -19.27 19.22
CA ALA A 383 -5.20 -20.39 18.30
C ALA A 383 -5.23 -19.94 16.84
N THR A 384 -5.81 -18.77 16.54
CA THR A 384 -5.84 -18.22 15.18
C THR A 384 -4.46 -17.83 14.66
N LEU A 385 -3.48 -17.64 15.55
CA LEU A 385 -2.12 -17.23 15.24
C LEU A 385 -1.14 -18.39 14.95
N ASN A 386 -1.59 -19.65 14.91
CA ASN A 386 -0.70 -20.82 14.73
C ASN A 386 -0.01 -20.92 13.36
N ASN A 387 -0.35 -20.08 12.40
CA ASN A 387 0.32 -19.96 11.10
C ASN A 387 0.47 -21.31 10.34
N THR A 388 -0.59 -22.10 10.31
CA THR A 388 -0.61 -23.40 9.62
C THR A 388 -1.01 -23.29 8.15
N THR A 389 -1.70 -22.22 7.77
CA THR A 389 -2.26 -22.02 6.42
C THR A 389 -1.69 -20.74 5.79
N SER A 390 -1.24 -20.84 4.55
CA SER A 390 -0.75 -19.70 3.79
C SER A 390 -1.89 -18.90 3.16
N SER A 391 -1.77 -17.57 3.17
CA SER A 391 -2.65 -16.70 2.37
C SER A 391 -2.40 -16.91 0.87
N THR A 392 -3.34 -16.46 0.04
CA THR A 392 -3.20 -16.53 -1.43
C THR A 392 -1.96 -15.78 -1.91
N ILE A 393 -1.73 -14.57 -1.36
CA ILE A 393 -0.59 -13.74 -1.78
C ILE A 393 0.76 -14.35 -1.42
N LYS A 394 0.84 -15.08 -0.27
CA LYS A 394 2.05 -15.83 0.08
C LYS A 394 2.36 -16.90 -0.97
N GLY A 395 1.36 -17.64 -1.41
CA GLY A 395 1.54 -18.65 -2.47
C GLY A 395 2.03 -18.05 -3.80
N VAL A 396 1.55 -16.85 -4.16
CA VAL A 396 2.02 -16.10 -5.33
C VAL A 396 3.50 -15.71 -5.18
N LEU A 397 3.89 -15.19 -4.01
CA LEU A 397 5.26 -14.81 -3.72
C LEU A 397 6.21 -16.00 -3.69
N ASP A 398 5.82 -17.10 -3.05
CA ASP A 398 6.62 -18.34 -3.00
C ASP A 398 6.87 -18.90 -4.40
N THR A 399 5.84 -18.94 -5.24
CA THR A 399 5.93 -19.38 -6.64
C THR A 399 6.86 -18.48 -7.46
N TRP A 400 6.73 -17.18 -7.29
CA TRP A 400 7.57 -16.22 -8.00
C TRP A 400 9.04 -16.33 -7.56
N TYR A 401 9.29 -16.44 -6.25
CA TYR A 401 10.64 -16.59 -5.70
C TYR A 401 11.31 -17.86 -6.25
N PHE A 402 10.61 -18.98 -6.22
CA PHE A 402 11.11 -20.25 -6.74
C PHE A 402 11.56 -20.13 -8.21
N ASN A 403 10.73 -19.50 -9.06
CA ASN A 403 11.00 -19.43 -10.49
C ASN A 403 12.02 -18.35 -10.88
N ASN A 404 12.17 -17.29 -10.09
CA ASN A 404 12.94 -16.11 -10.50
C ASN A 404 14.17 -15.82 -9.66
N ILE A 405 14.25 -16.41 -8.46
CA ILE A 405 15.39 -16.22 -7.55
C ILE A 405 16.09 -17.56 -7.28
N LEU A 406 15.36 -18.56 -6.74
CA LEU A 406 15.97 -19.81 -6.30
C LEU A 406 16.56 -20.62 -7.47
N ASN A 407 15.79 -20.77 -8.55
CA ASN A 407 16.17 -21.53 -9.74
C ASN A 407 16.91 -20.70 -10.80
N LYS A 408 17.44 -19.54 -10.41
CA LYS A 408 18.23 -18.68 -11.27
C LYS A 408 19.62 -18.47 -10.67
N THR A 409 20.61 -18.41 -11.54
CA THR A 409 22.00 -18.21 -11.17
C THR A 409 22.57 -16.96 -11.84
N ASP A 410 23.58 -16.39 -11.23
CA ASP A 410 24.40 -15.35 -11.82
C ASP A 410 25.37 -15.93 -12.90
N SER A 411 26.23 -15.09 -13.42
CA SER A 411 27.23 -15.45 -14.44
C SER A 411 28.28 -16.44 -13.94
N SER A 412 28.48 -16.54 -12.62
CA SER A 412 29.40 -17.50 -11.99
C SER A 412 28.76 -18.86 -11.72
N GLY A 413 27.45 -18.99 -11.93
CA GLY A 413 26.66 -20.19 -11.61
C GLY A 413 26.17 -20.25 -10.17
N LYS A 414 26.34 -19.19 -9.37
CA LYS A 414 25.86 -19.09 -7.99
C LYS A 414 24.38 -18.69 -7.97
N SER A 415 23.55 -19.39 -7.20
CA SER A 415 22.13 -19.06 -7.10
C SER A 415 21.92 -17.65 -6.51
N TYR A 416 21.00 -16.89 -7.08
CA TYR A 416 20.61 -15.58 -6.52
C TYR A 416 20.07 -15.68 -5.10
N ALA A 417 19.48 -16.80 -4.71
CA ALA A 417 19.03 -17.03 -3.34
C ALA A 417 20.16 -16.93 -2.31
N SER A 418 21.40 -17.23 -2.67
CA SER A 418 22.56 -17.19 -1.76
C SER A 418 23.04 -15.77 -1.41
N TYR A 419 22.52 -14.76 -2.09
CA TYR A 419 22.77 -13.34 -1.78
C TYR A 419 21.75 -12.77 -0.79
N LEU A 420 20.69 -13.54 -0.48
CA LEU A 420 19.60 -13.08 0.37
C LEU A 420 19.79 -13.58 1.81
N SER A 421 19.40 -12.74 2.77
CA SER A 421 19.32 -13.09 4.18
C SER A 421 17.89 -13.32 4.63
N ASP A 422 17.74 -14.19 5.63
CA ASP A 422 16.48 -14.48 6.29
C ASP A 422 16.23 -13.44 7.39
N GLU A 423 15.46 -12.41 7.02
CA GLU A 423 15.09 -11.31 7.92
C GLU A 423 13.59 -11.29 8.18
N VAL A 424 13.21 -10.64 9.28
CA VAL A 424 11.81 -10.59 9.72
C VAL A 424 10.92 -9.86 8.72
N PHE A 425 9.85 -10.54 8.29
CA PHE A 425 8.68 -9.96 7.64
C PHE A 425 7.54 -9.89 8.65
N CYS A 426 7.10 -8.69 8.99
CA CYS A 426 6.10 -8.48 10.04
C CYS A 426 4.67 -8.40 9.50
N SER A 427 3.81 -9.33 9.91
CA SER A 427 2.36 -9.27 9.67
C SER A 427 1.64 -9.04 11.01
N ASP A 428 1.84 -7.87 11.61
CA ASP A 428 1.45 -7.53 12.98
C ASP A 428 -0.06 -7.63 13.21
N ARG A 429 -0.49 -8.75 13.78
CA ARG A 429 -1.87 -9.02 14.20
C ARG A 429 -2.12 -8.66 15.65
N SER A 430 -1.19 -8.00 16.35
CA SER A 430 -1.43 -7.54 17.72
C SER A 430 -2.73 -6.74 17.80
N LEU A 431 -3.58 -7.05 18.77
CA LEU A 431 -4.89 -6.42 18.88
C LEU A 431 -4.77 -4.99 19.39
N ASN A 432 -5.47 -4.08 18.73
CA ASN A 432 -5.77 -2.75 19.24
C ASN A 432 -7.16 -2.71 19.89
N SER A 433 -8.13 -3.42 19.29
CA SER A 433 -9.47 -3.58 19.84
C SER A 433 -10.16 -4.83 19.27
N GLY A 434 -11.23 -5.27 19.89
CA GLY A 434 -11.96 -6.48 19.50
C GLY A 434 -11.31 -7.76 20.01
N SER A 435 -11.76 -8.90 19.53
CA SER A 435 -11.31 -10.22 19.97
C SER A 435 -10.23 -10.84 19.05
N GLY A 436 -10.17 -10.41 17.79
CA GLY A 436 -9.30 -10.98 16.75
C GLY A 436 -9.76 -12.33 16.19
N TYR A 437 -10.81 -12.94 16.76
CA TYR A 437 -11.33 -14.24 16.33
C TYR A 437 -12.86 -14.31 16.24
N LEU A 438 -13.59 -13.46 16.96
CA LEU A 438 -15.04 -13.36 16.85
C LEU A 438 -15.45 -12.41 15.71
N LEU A 439 -16.61 -12.67 15.11
CA LEU A 439 -17.17 -11.82 14.07
C LEU A 439 -17.65 -10.47 14.62
N SER A 440 -17.93 -10.36 15.93
CA SER A 440 -18.31 -9.13 16.61
C SER A 440 -17.68 -9.09 18.02
N PRO A 441 -17.26 -7.93 18.51
CA PRO A 441 -17.22 -6.64 17.84
C PRO A 441 -16.14 -6.55 16.77
N THR A 442 -16.12 -5.44 16.01
CA THR A 442 -15.05 -5.14 15.05
C THR A 442 -13.68 -5.26 15.72
N SER A 443 -12.80 -6.05 15.12
CA SER A 443 -11.40 -6.19 15.57
C SER A 443 -10.50 -5.28 14.76
N THR A 444 -9.61 -4.54 15.42
CA THR A 444 -8.58 -3.71 14.79
C THR A 444 -7.20 -4.14 15.28
N TYR A 445 -6.18 -3.98 14.43
CA TYR A 445 -4.83 -4.50 14.68
C TYR A 445 -3.81 -3.39 14.87
N GLY A 446 -2.58 -3.76 15.25
CA GLY A 446 -1.51 -2.84 15.64
C GLY A 446 -1.22 -1.73 14.62
N ALA A 447 -1.16 -2.06 13.33
CA ALA A 447 -0.96 -1.08 12.27
C ALA A 447 -2.11 -0.05 12.17
N TYR A 448 -3.36 -0.45 12.45
CA TYR A 448 -4.49 0.47 12.52
C TYR A 448 -4.28 1.53 13.61
N ARG A 449 -3.83 1.11 14.80
CA ARG A 449 -3.49 2.04 15.88
C ARG A 449 -2.36 2.99 15.47
N ARG A 450 -1.26 2.47 14.95
CA ARG A 450 -0.07 3.27 14.63
C ARG A 450 -0.33 4.26 13.51
N ILE A 451 -0.92 3.83 12.40
CA ILE A 451 -1.06 4.66 11.21
C ILE A 451 -2.28 5.57 11.26
N TYR A 452 -3.43 5.04 11.69
CA TYR A 452 -4.69 5.81 11.70
C TYR A 452 -4.84 6.67 12.96
N GLN A 453 -4.66 6.08 14.15
CA GLN A 453 -4.97 6.76 15.40
C GLN A 453 -3.81 7.61 15.91
N GLN A 454 -2.61 7.05 15.96
CA GLN A 454 -1.44 7.68 16.61
C GLN A 454 -0.53 8.41 15.62
N LYS A 455 -0.50 8.01 14.35
CA LYS A 455 0.43 8.50 13.32
C LYS A 455 1.90 8.31 13.72
N VAL A 456 2.20 7.19 14.35
CA VAL A 456 3.54 6.81 14.83
C VAL A 456 3.87 5.41 14.30
N PRO A 457 4.39 5.29 13.05
CA PRO A 457 4.82 4.02 12.49
C PRO A 457 5.99 3.42 13.26
N ALA A 458 6.11 2.09 13.22
CA ALA A 458 7.19 1.36 13.87
C ALA A 458 7.71 0.24 12.96
N LEU A 459 9.04 0.02 12.96
CA LEU A 459 9.68 -1.06 12.22
C LEU A 459 9.90 -2.32 13.06
N GLN A 460 9.63 -2.24 14.36
CA GLN A 460 9.64 -3.39 15.24
C GLN A 460 8.34 -4.17 15.15
N CYS A 461 8.44 -5.50 15.11
CA CYS A 461 7.29 -6.38 15.12
C CYS A 461 6.83 -6.64 16.56
N SER A 462 5.54 -6.42 16.85
CA SER A 462 5.00 -6.38 18.20
C SER A 462 4.96 -7.74 18.90
N GLN A 463 4.84 -8.83 18.15
CA GLN A 463 4.72 -10.18 18.73
C GLN A 463 5.46 -11.22 17.88
N ASP A 464 6.05 -12.23 18.54
CA ASP A 464 6.94 -13.19 17.90
C ASP A 464 6.23 -14.08 16.86
N VAL A 465 4.97 -14.41 17.09
CA VAL A 465 4.17 -15.22 16.14
C VAL A 465 3.96 -14.54 14.79
N ASP A 466 4.14 -13.22 14.72
CA ASP A 466 3.99 -12.40 13.52
C ASP A 466 5.33 -12.00 12.88
N LYS A 467 6.45 -12.45 13.46
CA LYS A 467 7.80 -12.32 12.89
C LYS A 467 8.05 -13.46 11.91
N PHE A 468 7.66 -13.28 10.68
CA PHE A 468 7.80 -14.31 9.65
C PHE A 468 9.22 -14.41 9.14
N THR A 469 9.83 -15.59 9.27
CA THR A 469 11.18 -15.96 8.86
C THR A 469 11.20 -17.41 8.36
N VAL A 470 12.25 -17.81 7.64
CA VAL A 470 12.47 -19.20 7.24
C VAL A 470 13.01 -20.02 8.42
N SER A 471 13.97 -19.44 9.15
CA SER A 471 14.51 -20.01 10.39
C SER A 471 13.71 -19.56 11.60
N ASP A 472 13.60 -20.41 12.61
CA ASP A 472 12.97 -20.09 13.90
C ASP A 472 13.91 -19.36 14.89
N THR A 473 15.14 -19.07 14.49
CA THR A 473 16.12 -18.39 15.34
C THR A 473 15.87 -16.89 15.48
N LYS A 474 15.28 -16.24 14.45
CA LYS A 474 14.98 -14.81 14.43
C LYS A 474 13.49 -14.49 14.51
N GLY A 475 12.65 -15.48 14.21
CA GLY A 475 11.20 -15.32 14.14
C GLY A 475 10.47 -16.65 14.24
N ASN A 476 9.33 -16.77 13.56
CA ASN A 476 8.43 -17.91 13.75
C ASN A 476 8.75 -19.15 12.89
N GLY A 477 9.74 -19.10 11.99
CA GLY A 477 10.14 -20.23 11.14
C GLY A 477 9.05 -20.74 10.19
N LYS A 478 8.11 -19.90 9.77
CA LYS A 478 6.93 -20.32 8.98
C LYS A 478 7.04 -19.99 7.48
N LEU A 479 8.07 -19.25 7.06
CA LEU A 479 8.28 -18.99 5.65
C LEU A 479 8.93 -20.19 4.95
N THR A 480 8.51 -20.41 3.70
CA THR A 480 9.19 -21.35 2.79
C THR A 480 10.45 -20.72 2.20
N TYR A 481 10.37 -19.43 1.89
CA TYR A 481 11.44 -18.63 1.30
C TYR A 481 11.53 -17.26 1.97
N PRO A 482 12.72 -16.62 1.98
CA PRO A 482 12.92 -15.30 2.60
C PRO A 482 12.35 -14.16 1.73
N ILE A 483 11.05 -14.18 1.52
CA ILE A 483 10.29 -13.22 0.70
C ILE A 483 8.98 -12.83 1.40
N GLY A 484 8.61 -11.57 1.29
CA GLY A 484 7.36 -11.04 1.83
C GLY A 484 6.91 -9.80 1.09
N LEU A 485 6.17 -8.94 1.79
CA LEU A 485 5.67 -7.66 1.28
C LEU A 485 6.18 -6.52 2.16
N LEU A 486 6.00 -5.30 1.65
CA LEU A 486 6.18 -4.06 2.41
C LEU A 486 5.17 -4.02 3.56
N THR A 487 5.55 -3.49 4.72
CA THR A 487 4.61 -3.13 5.76
C THR A 487 4.02 -1.73 5.50
N ILE A 488 2.83 -1.45 6.03
CA ILE A 488 2.26 -0.11 5.93
C ILE A 488 3.07 0.91 6.74
N ASP A 489 3.72 0.47 7.81
CA ASP A 489 4.63 1.28 8.61
C ASP A 489 5.83 1.74 7.78
N GLU A 490 6.46 0.85 7.00
CA GLU A 490 7.53 1.18 6.06
C GLU A 490 7.04 2.16 4.97
N ALA A 491 5.83 1.95 4.43
CA ALA A 491 5.24 2.87 3.45
C ALA A 491 4.99 4.27 4.04
N SER A 492 4.54 4.33 5.30
CA SER A 492 4.33 5.59 6.03
C SER A 492 5.65 6.31 6.30
N MET A 493 6.67 5.59 6.73
CA MET A 493 8.02 6.16 6.95
C MET A 493 8.64 6.66 5.65
N ALA A 494 8.36 6.01 4.53
CA ALA A 494 8.81 6.46 3.20
C ALA A 494 8.11 7.76 2.73
N GLY A 495 7.00 8.16 3.34
CA GLY A 495 6.26 9.38 3.00
C GLY A 495 4.79 9.16 2.66
N GLY A 496 4.29 7.92 2.66
CA GLY A 496 2.87 7.62 2.47
C GLY A 496 2.02 8.11 3.63
N LEU A 497 0.80 8.58 3.34
CA LEU A 497 -0.11 9.15 4.33
C LEU A 497 -1.46 8.48 4.30
N TYR A 498 -2.04 8.29 5.46
CA TYR A 498 -3.39 7.79 5.56
C TYR A 498 -4.41 8.81 5.03
N ASN A 499 -5.27 8.35 4.13
CA ASN A 499 -6.38 9.11 3.55
C ASN A 499 -5.96 10.47 2.95
N SER A 500 -4.73 10.57 2.49
CA SER A 500 -4.20 11.78 1.88
C SER A 500 -3.31 11.42 0.69
N VAL A 501 -3.57 12.06 -0.44
CA VAL A 501 -2.82 11.85 -1.68
C VAL A 501 -1.38 12.34 -1.50
N ASN A 502 -0.42 11.49 -1.77
CA ASN A 502 0.97 11.86 -1.92
C ASN A 502 1.62 11.09 -3.07
N THR A 503 2.07 11.80 -4.10
CA THR A 503 2.79 11.24 -5.24
C THR A 503 4.29 11.56 -5.19
N GLN A 504 4.76 12.19 -4.10
CA GLN A 504 6.11 12.70 -3.94
C GLN A 504 6.95 11.83 -3.00
N TYR A 505 6.83 10.50 -3.11
CA TYR A 505 7.72 9.57 -2.42
C TYR A 505 8.02 8.36 -3.32
N TYR A 506 9.18 7.73 -3.10
CA TYR A 506 9.73 6.75 -4.02
C TYR A 506 8.91 5.44 -4.12
N LEU A 507 8.03 5.15 -3.17
CA LEU A 507 7.16 3.98 -3.20
C LEU A 507 5.86 4.22 -3.98
N TYR A 508 5.54 5.48 -4.31
CA TYR A 508 4.45 5.79 -5.23
C TYR A 508 4.76 5.26 -6.64
N THR A 509 3.79 4.59 -7.25
CA THR A 509 3.97 3.96 -8.57
C THR A 509 2.82 4.21 -9.55
N GLY A 510 1.73 4.81 -9.09
CA GLY A 510 0.48 4.91 -9.87
C GLY A 510 -0.34 3.62 -9.91
N GLN A 511 0.14 2.54 -9.25
CA GLN A 511 -0.55 1.25 -9.15
C GLN A 511 -0.93 0.98 -7.70
N THR A 512 -2.17 0.51 -7.49
CA THR A 512 -2.58 -0.02 -6.18
C THR A 512 -1.89 -1.35 -5.90
N TYR A 513 -1.28 -1.51 -4.71
CA TYR A 513 -0.60 -2.76 -4.33
C TYR A 513 -0.74 -3.06 -2.84
N TRP A 514 -0.76 -4.36 -2.51
CA TRP A 514 -0.88 -4.84 -1.15
C TRP A 514 0.35 -4.55 -0.29
N THR A 515 0.11 -4.35 1.01
CA THR A 515 1.12 -4.45 2.06
C THR A 515 0.94 -5.72 2.88
N MET A 516 1.85 -6.02 3.80
CA MET A 516 1.77 -7.19 4.67
C MET A 516 0.96 -6.93 5.95
N SER A 517 0.50 -5.70 6.17
CA SER A 517 -0.05 -5.27 7.45
C SER A 517 -1.56 -5.50 7.55
N PRO A 518 -2.03 -6.31 8.52
CA PRO A 518 -3.44 -6.39 8.91
C PRO A 518 -4.00 -5.02 9.30
N SER A 519 -5.25 -4.75 8.95
CA SER A 519 -5.92 -3.51 9.32
C SER A 519 -7.04 -3.74 10.33
N PHE A 520 -8.13 -4.33 9.88
CA PHE A 520 -9.25 -4.65 10.76
C PHE A 520 -10.18 -5.72 10.15
N PHE A 521 -11.01 -6.30 11.01
CA PHE A 521 -12.16 -7.08 10.60
C PHE A 521 -13.43 -6.28 10.95
N HIS A 522 -14.25 -6.01 9.94
CA HIS A 522 -15.45 -5.20 10.12
C HIS A 522 -16.65 -6.09 10.43
N SER A 523 -17.19 -5.99 11.65
CA SER A 523 -18.25 -6.86 12.15
C SER A 523 -19.56 -6.80 11.36
N VAL A 524 -19.96 -5.61 10.88
CA VAL A 524 -21.25 -5.43 10.18
C VAL A 524 -21.25 -6.04 8.78
N VAL A 525 -20.16 -5.84 8.01
CA VAL A 525 -20.05 -6.39 6.65
C VAL A 525 -19.25 -7.68 6.59
N ALA A 526 -18.76 -8.15 7.74
CA ALA A 526 -17.98 -9.39 7.92
C ALA A 526 -16.83 -9.53 6.92
N TYR A 527 -15.99 -8.48 6.80
CA TYR A 527 -14.84 -8.49 5.90
C TYR A 527 -13.53 -8.24 6.64
N ALA A 528 -12.59 -9.17 6.45
CA ALA A 528 -11.17 -9.01 6.78
C ALA A 528 -10.54 -8.00 5.81
N ARG A 529 -9.80 -7.04 6.34
CA ARG A 529 -9.16 -5.96 5.57
C ARG A 529 -7.69 -5.84 5.89
N VAL A 530 -6.90 -5.61 4.84
CA VAL A 530 -5.45 -5.45 4.88
C VAL A 530 -5.10 -4.09 4.32
N TRP A 531 -4.04 -3.48 4.84
CA TRP A 531 -3.54 -2.22 4.33
C TRP A 531 -2.96 -2.36 2.92
N TYR A 532 -3.09 -1.30 2.13
CA TYR A 532 -2.52 -1.18 0.79
C TYR A 532 -2.12 0.27 0.51
N VAL A 533 -1.23 0.42 -0.46
CA VAL A 533 -0.93 1.72 -1.08
C VAL A 533 -1.79 1.82 -2.33
N ASP A 534 -2.56 2.88 -2.48
CA ASP A 534 -3.42 3.03 -3.64
C ASP A 534 -2.70 3.71 -4.83
N SER A 535 -3.39 3.82 -5.96
CA SER A 535 -2.86 4.43 -7.18
C SER A 535 -2.59 5.92 -7.09
N THR A 536 -2.98 6.58 -6.00
CA THR A 536 -2.69 7.99 -5.70
C THR A 536 -1.58 8.18 -4.67
N GLY A 537 -0.99 7.06 -4.21
CA GLY A 537 0.03 7.05 -3.17
C GLY A 537 -0.54 7.16 -1.75
N THR A 538 -1.86 7.12 -1.61
CA THR A 538 -2.53 7.14 -0.30
C THR A 538 -2.39 5.80 0.40
N LEU A 539 -2.15 5.81 1.71
CA LEU A 539 -2.26 4.61 2.53
C LEU A 539 -3.73 4.36 2.86
N TYR A 540 -4.24 3.18 2.49
CA TYR A 540 -5.65 2.88 2.59
C TYR A 540 -5.94 1.47 3.08
N HIS A 541 -7.18 1.20 3.54
CA HIS A 541 -7.53 -0.10 4.13
C HIS A 541 -9.01 -0.50 3.96
N TRP A 542 -9.74 0.14 3.03
CA TRP A 542 -11.18 -0.07 2.90
C TRP A 542 -11.58 -1.29 2.04
N ASN A 543 -10.64 -1.91 1.33
CA ASN A 543 -10.93 -3.07 0.50
C ASN A 543 -10.76 -4.39 1.25
N ALA A 544 -11.63 -5.35 0.93
CA ALA A 544 -11.57 -6.69 1.49
C ALA A 544 -10.30 -7.44 1.03
N ALA A 545 -9.80 -8.34 1.87
CA ALA A 545 -8.64 -9.17 1.56
C ALA A 545 -8.81 -10.02 0.29
N SER A 546 -10.06 -10.34 -0.10
CA SER A 546 -10.37 -11.09 -1.32
C SER A 546 -10.39 -10.25 -2.60
N SER A 547 -10.10 -8.96 -2.54
CA SER A 547 -9.98 -8.11 -3.72
C SER A 547 -8.82 -8.57 -4.61
N SER A 548 -9.08 -8.83 -5.89
CA SER A 548 -8.07 -9.41 -6.82
C SER A 548 -7.44 -8.40 -7.76
N SER A 549 -7.80 -7.12 -7.63
CA SER A 549 -7.33 -6.06 -8.55
C SER A 549 -5.99 -5.43 -8.17
N PHE A 550 -5.37 -5.82 -7.04
CA PHE A 550 -4.21 -5.14 -6.49
C PHE A 550 -2.91 -5.84 -6.85
N GLY A 551 -1.90 -5.02 -7.14
CA GLY A 551 -0.58 -5.47 -7.51
C GLY A 551 0.17 -6.15 -6.36
N VAL A 552 1.07 -7.05 -6.72
CA VAL A 552 1.99 -7.73 -5.81
C VAL A 552 3.40 -7.21 -6.06
N ARG A 553 4.04 -6.66 -5.04
CA ARG A 553 5.43 -6.16 -5.10
C ARG A 553 6.27 -6.91 -4.07
N PRO A 554 7.08 -7.89 -4.50
CA PRO A 554 7.96 -8.65 -3.62
C PRO A 554 8.93 -7.75 -2.85
N VAL A 555 9.19 -8.13 -1.60
CA VAL A 555 10.24 -7.57 -0.76
C VAL A 555 11.20 -8.68 -0.36
N VAL A 556 12.49 -8.43 -0.47
CA VAL A 556 13.57 -9.33 -0.06
C VAL A 556 14.64 -8.54 0.70
N ASN A 557 15.56 -9.26 1.35
CA ASN A 557 16.69 -8.64 2.05
C ASN A 557 18.00 -9.21 1.47
N LEU A 558 18.87 -8.34 0.95
CA LEU A 558 20.25 -8.73 0.60
C LEU A 558 21.05 -8.89 1.89
N SER A 559 21.94 -9.87 1.91
CA SER A 559 22.84 -10.12 3.05
C SER A 559 23.76 -8.92 3.33
N ALA A 560 24.13 -8.72 4.57
CA ALA A 560 24.97 -7.59 5.00
C ALA A 560 26.37 -7.59 4.37
N ASP A 561 26.83 -8.74 3.92
CA ASP A 561 28.14 -8.94 3.28
C ASP A 561 28.11 -8.89 1.75
N VAL A 562 26.96 -8.53 1.17
CA VAL A 562 26.81 -8.39 -0.29
C VAL A 562 27.64 -7.20 -0.79
N LEU A 563 28.50 -7.49 -1.75
CA LEU A 563 29.37 -6.51 -2.39
C LEU A 563 28.74 -5.95 -3.66
N ILE A 564 29.16 -4.74 -4.01
CA ILE A 564 28.79 -4.09 -5.27
C ILE A 564 29.98 -4.07 -6.23
N SER A 565 29.69 -4.16 -7.52
CA SER A 565 30.68 -3.99 -8.60
C SER A 565 30.67 -2.57 -9.18
N GLY A 566 29.72 -1.74 -8.77
CA GLY A 566 29.57 -0.36 -9.21
C GLY A 566 28.18 0.21 -8.96
N GLY A 567 27.96 1.42 -9.43
CA GLY A 567 26.73 2.17 -9.31
C GLY A 567 26.72 3.17 -8.15
N ASP A 568 25.84 4.15 -8.27
CA ASP A 568 25.59 5.20 -7.27
C ASP A 568 24.12 5.21 -6.79
N GLY A 569 23.37 4.20 -7.20
CA GLY A 569 21.97 4.01 -6.85
C GLY A 569 20.99 4.87 -7.65
N THR A 570 21.46 5.71 -8.59
CA THR A 570 20.57 6.50 -9.45
C THR A 570 19.86 5.61 -10.49
N SER A 571 18.82 6.15 -11.13
CA SER A 571 18.12 5.43 -12.21
C SER A 571 19.00 5.19 -13.43
N GLN A 572 19.99 6.03 -13.67
CA GLN A 572 20.97 5.90 -14.75
C GLN A 572 22.10 4.93 -14.39
N ASN A 573 22.40 4.79 -13.10
CA ASN A 573 23.52 4.01 -12.61
C ASN A 573 23.15 3.28 -11.29
N PRO A 574 22.21 2.30 -11.35
CA PRO A 574 21.81 1.52 -10.16
C PRO A 574 23.01 0.81 -9.53
N TYR A 575 22.98 0.58 -8.21
CA TYR A 575 23.95 -0.32 -7.59
C TYR A 575 23.87 -1.71 -8.25
N VAL A 576 25.01 -2.23 -8.65
CA VAL A 576 25.14 -3.56 -9.28
C VAL A 576 25.76 -4.51 -8.29
N ILE A 577 25.05 -5.58 -7.96
CA ILE A 577 25.54 -6.61 -7.05
C ILE A 577 26.65 -7.40 -7.74
N MET A 578 27.76 -7.58 -7.02
CA MET A 578 28.91 -8.37 -7.52
C MET A 578 28.52 -9.84 -7.57
N SER A 579 28.60 -10.45 -8.74
CA SER A 579 28.35 -11.86 -9.03
C SER A 579 29.63 -12.68 -9.10
#